data_0b28f3ac9d99881d956a3e388df34a73
#
_entry.id   0b28f3ac9d99881d956a3e388df34a73
#
_cell.length_a   1.000
_cell.length_b   1.000
_cell.length_c   1.000
_cell.angle_alpha   90.00
_cell.angle_beta   90.00
_cell.angle_gamma   90.00
#
_symmetry.space_group_name_H-M   'P 1'
#
loop_
_entity.id
_entity.type
_entity.pdbx_description
1 polymer ?
#
loop_
_entity_poly.entity_id
_entity_poly.type
_entity_poly.pdbx_seq_one_letter_code
_entity_poly.pdbx_strand_id
1 'polypeptide(L)' 'MNAKAFFGLVKEMRLQQKEYFKTRSSDVLKKSKALEKRVDDEIARVERILSEREKNNK' A
#
# COMPACT_ATOMS: atom_id res chain seq x y z
N MET A 1 9.54 -4.14 -5.44
CA MET A 1 8.81 -4.98 -4.46
C MET A 1 8.12 -6.12 -5.19
N ASN A 2 8.27 -7.35 -4.73
CA ASN A 2 7.60 -8.48 -5.37
C ASN A 2 6.16 -8.65 -4.86
N ALA A 3 5.40 -9.55 -5.49
CA ALA A 3 3.99 -9.75 -5.15
C ALA A 3 3.80 -10.19 -3.70
N LYS A 4 4.67 -11.05 -3.19
CA LYS A 4 4.59 -11.53 -1.81
C LYS A 4 4.81 -10.39 -0.81
N ALA A 5 5.80 -9.55 -1.05
CA ALA A 5 6.09 -8.40 -0.20
C ALA A 5 4.95 -7.38 -0.25
N PHE A 6 4.41 -7.14 -1.44
CA PHE A 6 3.27 -6.23 -1.60
C PHE A 6 2.04 -6.76 -0.87
N PHE A 7 1.75 -8.05 -0.99
CA PHE A 7 0.64 -8.67 -0.27
C PHE A 7 0.79 -8.50 1.23
N GLY A 8 2.00 -8.73 1.77
CA GLY A 8 2.27 -8.53 3.18
C GLY A 8 2.05 -7.10 3.63
N LEU A 9 2.46 -6.14 2.81
CA LEU A 9 2.28 -4.71 3.09
C LEU A 9 0.79 -4.35 3.16
N VAL A 10 -0.01 -4.82 2.19
CA VAL A 10 -1.45 -4.57 2.17
C VAL A 10 -2.14 -5.22 3.36
N LYS A 11 -1.75 -6.45 3.68
CA LYS A 11 -2.29 -7.17 4.83
C LYS A 11 -2.02 -6.41 6.13
N GLU A 12 -0.80 -5.93 6.32
CA GLU A 12 -0.44 -5.15 7.50
C GLU A 12 -1.24 -3.85 7.58
N MET A 13 -1.40 -3.16 6.45
CA MET A 13 -2.21 -1.95 6.37
C MET A 13 -3.65 -2.22 6.85
N ARG A 14 -4.24 -3.31 6.37
CA ARG A 14 -5.61 -3.68 6.75
C ARG A 14 -5.72 -4.03 8.23
N LEU A 15 -4.72 -4.71 8.78
CA LEU A 15 -4.69 -5.03 10.21
C LEU A 15 -4.64 -3.75 11.05
N GLN A 16 -3.82 -2.78 10.66
CA GLN A 16 -3.73 -1.51 11.40
C GLN A 16 -5.04 -0.72 11.30
N GLN A 17 -5.70 -0.75 10.15
CA GLN A 17 -7.01 -0.11 9.98
C GLN A 17 -8.05 -0.72 10.91
N LYS A 18 -8.10 -2.04 10.99
CA LYS A 18 -9.03 -2.75 11.89
C LYS A 18 -8.73 -2.43 13.35
N GLU A 19 -7.46 -2.40 13.71
CA GLU A 19 -7.04 -2.07 15.07
C GLU A 19 -7.44 -0.66 15.44
N TYR A 20 -7.30 0.29 14.52
CA TYR A 20 -7.73 1.66 14.76
C TYR A 20 -9.23 1.74 15.08
N PHE A 21 -10.05 0.99 14.33
CA PHE A 21 -11.49 0.98 14.60
C PHE A 21 -11.85 0.44 15.98
N LYS A 22 -11.03 -0.45 16.52
CA LYS A 22 -11.23 -0.99 17.87
C LYS A 22 -10.76 -0.03 18.96
N THR A 23 -9.58 0.53 18.80
CA THR A 23 -8.90 1.27 19.87
C THR A 23 -9.01 2.78 19.73
N ARG A 24 -9.21 3.29 18.50
CA ARG A 24 -9.17 4.72 18.18
C ARG A 24 -7.88 5.39 18.62
N SER A 25 -6.80 4.61 18.72
CA SER A 25 -5.48 5.11 19.11
C SER A 25 -4.87 5.97 17.99
N SER A 26 -4.36 7.14 18.36
CA SER A 26 -3.67 8.01 17.40
C SER A 26 -2.38 7.38 16.86
N ASP A 27 -1.70 6.56 17.66
CA ASP A 27 -0.49 5.85 17.21
C ASP A 27 -0.84 4.82 16.14
N VAL A 28 -1.93 4.07 16.33
CA VAL A 28 -2.42 3.11 15.34
C VAL A 28 -2.83 3.83 14.07
N LEU A 29 -3.49 4.97 14.19
CA LEU A 29 -3.87 5.78 13.03
C LEU A 29 -2.65 6.23 12.23
N LYS A 30 -1.60 6.70 12.89
CA LYS A 30 -0.36 7.11 12.24
C LYS A 30 0.29 5.95 11.49
N LYS A 31 0.33 4.76 12.10
CA LYS A 31 0.86 3.56 11.45
C LYS A 31 0.05 3.19 10.21
N SER A 32 -1.28 3.24 10.33
CA SER A 32 -2.18 2.96 9.22
C SER A 32 -1.92 3.93 8.05
N LYS A 33 -1.82 5.22 8.34
CA LYS A 33 -1.57 6.24 7.32
C LYS A 33 -0.22 6.05 6.63
N ALA A 34 0.81 5.71 7.40
CA ALA A 34 2.14 5.45 6.84
C ALA A 34 2.11 4.24 5.89
N LEU A 35 1.40 3.18 6.28
CA LEU A 35 1.26 1.99 5.45
C LEU A 35 0.43 2.27 4.19
N GLU A 36 -0.65 3.04 4.33
CA GLU A 36 -1.46 3.47 3.18
C GLU A 36 -0.61 4.21 2.15
N LYS A 37 0.23 5.13 2.61
CA LYS A 37 1.12 5.87 1.72
C LYS A 37 2.09 4.94 1.00
N ARG A 38 2.67 3.96 1.70
CA ARG A 38 3.59 3.01 1.08
C ARG A 38 2.88 2.17 0.02
N VAL A 39 1.65 1.74 0.29
CA VAL A 39 0.85 1.00 -0.70
C VAL A 39 0.55 1.88 -1.90
N ASP A 40 0.11 3.10 -1.68
CA ASP A 40 -0.21 4.04 -2.76
C ASP A 40 1.02 4.36 -3.61
N ASP A 41 2.18 4.57 -2.99
CA ASP A 41 3.43 4.83 -3.72
C ASP A 41 3.81 3.63 -4.59
N GLU A 42 3.65 2.42 -4.08
CA GLU A 42 3.95 1.20 -4.84
C GLU A 42 2.98 1.01 -6.01
N ILE A 43 1.70 1.27 -5.79
CA ILE A 43 0.69 1.20 -6.86
C ILE A 43 1.04 2.21 -7.95
N ALA A 44 1.36 3.44 -7.59
CA ALA A 44 1.72 4.47 -8.56
C ALA A 44 2.97 4.09 -9.36
N ARG A 45 3.97 3.47 -8.71
CA ARG A 45 5.17 3.00 -9.36
C ARG A 45 4.87 1.92 -10.39
N VAL A 46 4.06 0.95 -10.00
CA VAL A 46 3.68 -0.16 -10.90
C VAL A 46 2.85 0.35 -12.08
N GLU A 47 1.91 1.24 -11.81
CA GLU A 47 1.08 1.83 -12.87
C GLU A 47 1.93 2.58 -13.90
N ARG A 48 2.95 3.29 -13.44
CA ARG A 48 3.87 3.99 -14.35
C ARG A 48 4.62 3.01 -15.24
N ILE A 49 5.13 1.92 -14.65
CA ILE A 49 5.87 0.89 -15.40
C ILE A 49 4.96 0.25 -16.44
N LEU A 50 3.74 -0.11 -16.07
CA LEU A 50 2.78 -0.71 -16.99
C LEU A 50 2.40 0.24 -18.11
N SER A 51 2.22 1.51 -17.81
CA SER A 51 1.91 2.53 -18.81
C SER A 51 3.04 2.68 -19.83
N GLU A 52 4.29 2.69 -19.36
CA GLU A 52 5.47 2.76 -20.24
C GLU A 52 5.57 1.53 -21.14
N ARG A 53 5.28 0.34 -20.60
CA ARG A 53 5.28 -0.90 -21.38
C ARG A 53 4.22 -0.86 -22.48
N GLU A 54 3.03 -0.37 -22.18
CA GLU A 54 1.96 -0.24 -23.16
C GLU A 54 2.38 0.68 -24.31
N LYS A 55 3.05 1.78 -24.00
CA LYS A 55 3.56 2.69 -25.03
C LYS A 55 4.63 2.05 -25.89
N ASN A 56 5.47 1.20 -25.31
CA ASN A 56 6.57 0.56 -26.00
C ASN A 56 6.15 -0.65 -26.83
N ASN A 57 4.98 -1.19 -26.59
CA ASN A 57 4.46 -2.39 -27.27
C ASN A 57 3.64 -2.10 -28.53
N LYS A 58 3.63 -0.86 -28.99
CA LYS A 58 2.94 -0.50 -30.24
C LYS A 58 3.74 -0.83 -31.50
#